data_f8b1f2b272f13c2929d9839b5e5eed71
#
_entry.id   f8b1f2b272f13c2929d9839b5e5eed71
#
_cell.length_a   1.000
_cell.length_b   1.000
_cell.length_c   1.000
_cell.angle_alpha   90.00
_cell.angle_beta   90.00
_cell.angle_gamma   90.00
#
_symmetry.space_group_name_H-M   'P 1'
#
loop_
_entity.id
_entity.type
_entity.pdbx_description
1 polymer ?
#
loop_
_entity_poly.entity_id
_entity_poly.type
_entity_poly.pdbx_seq_one_letter_code
_entity_poly.pdbx_strand_id
1 'polypeptide(L)'
;MKRTLGLTLLLFATLFSCMRQEKPLPAELSRAESVMWEHPDSALLCLSSLDSSIMNEPENIRMYHALLKIKAKDKLYIPHESDSLIKSIVQYYEDYGTPDQLMEAYYYLGSTYRDMGDAPRAVRAFQDAADIGKDSKRYDILGRVYEQMGYRLAYQGLYDEALEAYRKSYEYKMYDKGKGEVIALRNIARIYNAKQDTDSAIYYYQSAYEKALLLNDQSRIDNVLRELSSIYIDMGKYDLAKDLFSKVSSMKNQANIYFGLGCIYEDSALYYFEKANEYGNIYMKKNTYRILSKIKNQEGDRKLALNYAYKCIELSDSIKNQTKTEAVAKVNSLYKYQHTEKENVQLKIDNEKRKIRNYQFALFVVLIIFFSLCYIYVLEKKKKAAIEKEKKIRLLKENQYAESLDCIEYNNKKISYLEELLQQSECQRDNFKKQLVQSQKELLELSNRKILTSQNEKSLLEIAFRKSEVYRLFHETSNNTDTEIQNKDWKELRKEIDTTYSNFTAQLYALYPQISELELHICYLIKISMPVKDIARLVGRSTPAITASRIRLYKKIHGTEGTAEMMDKFIADL
;
A
#
# COMPACT_ATOMS: atom_id res chain seq x y z
N MET A 1 40.78 -26.80 23.49
CA MET A 1 40.39 -25.54 24.15
C MET A 1 41.14 -24.28 23.65
N LYS A 2 42.50 -24.22 23.63
CA LYS A 2 43.20 -23.00 23.18
C LYS A 2 43.00 -22.62 21.68
N ARG A 3 42.80 -23.60 20.78
CA ARG A 3 42.54 -23.33 19.34
C ARG A 3 41.09 -22.90 19.06
N THR A 4 40.14 -23.36 19.84
CA THR A 4 38.72 -22.94 19.70
C THR A 4 38.49 -21.54 20.25
N LEU A 5 39.20 -21.15 21.33
CA LEU A 5 39.16 -19.79 21.88
C LEU A 5 39.77 -18.77 20.91
N GLY A 6 40.82 -19.15 20.16
CA GLY A 6 41.41 -18.29 19.12
C GLY A 6 40.47 -18.03 17.93
N LEU A 7 39.71 -19.05 17.49
CA LEU A 7 38.76 -18.91 16.39
C LEU A 7 37.55 -18.05 16.79
N THR A 8 37.03 -18.18 18.01
CA THR A 8 35.95 -17.34 18.52
C THR A 8 36.37 -15.89 18.70
N LEU A 9 37.60 -15.63 19.15
CA LEU A 9 38.14 -14.26 19.25
C LEU A 9 38.36 -13.64 17.86
N LEU A 10 38.79 -14.41 16.85
CA LEU A 10 38.92 -13.93 15.47
C LEU A 10 37.56 -13.63 14.86
N LEU A 11 36.53 -14.45 15.11
CA LEU A 11 35.14 -14.19 14.68
C LEU A 11 34.56 -12.95 15.38
N PHE A 12 34.85 -12.73 16.66
CA PHE A 12 34.44 -11.52 17.37
C PHE A 12 35.17 -10.27 16.83
N ALA A 13 36.47 -10.37 16.53
CA ALA A 13 37.25 -9.28 15.97
C ALA A 13 36.77 -8.87 14.55
N THR A 14 36.32 -9.83 13.73
CA THR A 14 35.74 -9.52 12.41
C THR A 14 34.35 -8.90 12.52
N LEU A 15 33.58 -9.22 13.55
CA LEU A 15 32.27 -8.60 13.80
C LEU A 15 32.40 -7.15 14.30
N PHE A 16 33.47 -6.80 15.03
CA PHE A 16 33.74 -5.43 15.48
C PHE A 16 34.46 -4.56 14.43
N SER A 17 35.06 -5.16 13.39
CA SER A 17 35.75 -4.42 12.32
C SER A 17 34.83 -3.68 11.34
N CYS A 18 33.52 -3.87 11.44
CA CYS A 18 32.52 -3.17 10.61
C CYS A 18 31.88 -1.95 11.29
N MET A 19 32.43 -1.42 12.37
CA MET A 19 32.09 -0.05 12.79
C MET A 19 32.72 0.93 11.78
N ARG A 20 31.96 1.26 10.73
CA ARG A 20 32.28 2.34 9.80
C ARG A 20 32.48 3.60 10.65
N GLN A 21 33.71 4.12 10.72
CA GLN A 21 33.93 5.47 11.24
C GLN A 21 33.18 6.42 10.30
N GLU A 22 32.05 6.95 10.76
CA GLU A 22 31.33 7.96 10.02
C GLU A 22 32.20 9.21 9.92
N LYS A 23 32.56 9.59 8.69
CA LYS A 23 33.23 10.85 8.44
C LYS A 23 32.30 11.97 8.88
N PRO A 24 32.78 12.99 9.64
CA PRO A 24 31.94 14.09 10.05
C PRO A 24 31.37 14.83 8.81
N LEU A 25 30.14 15.31 8.92
CA LEU A 25 29.48 16.08 7.85
C LEU A 25 30.33 17.30 7.49
N PRO A 26 30.55 17.59 6.21
CA PRO A 26 31.17 18.84 5.77
C PRO A 26 30.41 20.06 6.34
N ALA A 27 31.16 21.03 6.80
CA ALA A 27 30.61 22.25 7.44
C ALA A 27 29.61 22.99 6.53
N GLU A 28 29.85 22.93 5.23
CA GLU A 28 29.02 23.55 4.19
C GLU A 28 27.64 22.93 4.14
N LEU A 29 27.50 21.60 4.33
CA LEU A 29 26.19 20.93 4.37
C LEU A 29 25.39 21.36 5.61
N SER A 30 26.04 21.44 6.77
CA SER A 30 25.41 21.92 8.00
C SER A 30 24.99 23.39 7.86
N ARG A 31 25.81 24.22 7.19
CA ARG A 31 25.48 25.61 6.90
C ARG A 31 24.27 25.72 5.95
N ALA A 32 24.26 24.96 4.86
CA ALA A 32 23.14 24.94 3.94
C ALA A 32 21.83 24.51 4.64
N GLU A 33 21.88 23.50 5.52
CA GLU A 33 20.74 23.09 6.31
C GLU A 33 20.23 24.17 7.26
N SER A 34 21.14 24.88 7.96
CA SER A 34 20.76 25.92 8.93
C SER A 34 20.01 27.08 8.31
N VAL A 35 20.36 27.47 7.06
CA VAL A 35 19.68 28.55 6.34
C VAL A 35 18.51 28.12 5.47
N MET A 36 18.27 26.81 5.38
CA MET A 36 17.29 26.19 4.49
C MET A 36 15.86 26.75 4.62
N TRP A 37 15.48 27.20 5.81
CA TRP A 37 14.12 27.68 6.06
C TRP A 37 13.93 29.16 5.69
N GLU A 38 14.92 29.97 5.95
CA GLU A 38 14.82 31.41 5.75
C GLU A 38 15.31 31.83 4.36
N HIS A 39 16.35 31.16 3.87
CA HIS A 39 17.00 31.44 2.59
C HIS A 39 17.27 30.17 1.77
N PRO A 40 16.20 29.49 1.28
CA PRO A 40 16.35 28.25 0.52
C PRO A 40 17.09 28.41 -0.81
N ASP A 41 17.07 29.59 -1.41
CA ASP A 41 17.86 30.00 -2.57
C ASP A 41 19.35 29.95 -2.27
N SER A 42 19.77 30.58 -1.17
CA SER A 42 21.14 30.55 -0.70
C SER A 42 21.61 29.15 -0.33
N ALA A 43 20.73 28.35 0.30
CA ALA A 43 21.01 26.95 0.57
C ALA A 43 21.23 26.15 -0.73
N LEU A 44 20.38 26.33 -1.74
CA LEU A 44 20.51 25.65 -3.02
C LEU A 44 21.80 26.05 -3.76
N LEU A 45 22.19 27.32 -3.74
CA LEU A 45 23.45 27.80 -4.32
C LEU A 45 24.65 27.16 -3.62
N CYS A 46 24.67 27.17 -2.27
CA CYS A 46 25.70 26.52 -1.48
C CYS A 46 25.83 25.04 -1.81
N LEU A 47 24.71 24.29 -1.85
CA LEU A 47 24.70 22.89 -2.20
C LEU A 47 25.19 22.63 -3.64
N SER A 48 24.80 23.48 -4.60
CA SER A 48 25.21 23.33 -5.98
C SER A 48 26.71 23.61 -6.19
N SER A 49 27.33 24.49 -5.39
CA SER A 49 28.78 24.71 -5.44
C SER A 49 29.60 23.49 -5.00
N LEU A 50 28.98 22.56 -4.26
CA LEU A 50 29.60 21.32 -3.79
C LEU A 50 29.48 20.13 -4.77
N ASP A 51 28.71 20.25 -5.85
CA ASP A 51 28.40 19.14 -6.74
C ASP A 51 29.63 18.37 -7.23
N SER A 52 30.74 19.05 -7.52
CA SER A 52 31.96 18.39 -7.99
C SER A 52 32.76 17.74 -6.86
N SER A 53 32.85 18.38 -5.70
CA SER A 53 33.63 17.89 -4.56
C SER A 53 32.93 16.74 -3.82
N ILE A 54 31.61 16.78 -3.74
CA ILE A 54 30.81 15.80 -3.02
C ILE A 54 30.90 14.40 -3.64
N MET A 55 31.22 14.27 -4.91
CA MET A 55 31.38 12.98 -5.59
C MET A 55 32.51 12.14 -5.01
N ASN A 56 33.50 12.78 -4.37
CA ASN A 56 34.60 12.11 -3.68
C ASN A 56 34.30 11.77 -2.21
N GLU A 57 33.13 12.16 -1.72
CA GLU A 57 32.72 11.88 -0.35
C GLU A 57 32.05 10.50 -0.22
N PRO A 58 32.06 9.92 0.98
CA PRO A 58 31.33 8.69 1.26
C PRO A 58 29.85 8.77 0.88
N GLU A 59 29.24 7.62 0.60
CA GLU A 59 27.88 7.53 0.09
C GLU A 59 26.83 8.18 1.01
N ASN A 60 26.96 8.04 2.33
CA ASN A 60 26.11 8.70 3.31
C ASN A 60 26.09 10.23 3.14
N ILE A 61 27.24 10.84 2.89
CA ILE A 61 27.37 12.28 2.69
C ILE A 61 26.77 12.68 1.34
N ARG A 62 27.01 11.90 0.29
CA ARG A 62 26.43 12.12 -1.04
C ARG A 62 24.90 12.04 -1.03
N MET A 63 24.32 11.04 -0.37
CA MET A 63 22.88 10.89 -0.28
C MET A 63 22.23 12.01 0.55
N TYR A 64 22.89 12.41 1.63
CA TYR A 64 22.42 13.54 2.43
C TYR A 64 22.46 14.88 1.65
N HIS A 65 23.56 15.15 0.94
CA HIS A 65 23.64 16.31 0.04
C HIS A 65 22.52 16.31 -1.01
N ALA A 66 22.28 15.17 -1.66
CA ALA A 66 21.22 15.02 -2.64
C ALA A 66 19.82 15.28 -2.04
N LEU A 67 19.56 14.78 -0.82
CA LEU A 67 18.30 15.03 -0.11
C LEU A 67 18.13 16.53 0.19
N LEU A 68 19.19 17.20 0.66
CA LEU A 68 19.14 18.65 0.93
C LEU A 68 18.86 19.46 -0.34
N LYS A 69 19.39 19.06 -1.51
CA LYS A 69 19.06 19.71 -2.79
C LYS A 69 17.60 19.55 -3.17
N ILE A 70 17.03 18.36 -2.99
CA ILE A 70 15.59 18.11 -3.20
C ILE A 70 14.77 19.00 -2.24
N LYS A 71 15.15 19.05 -0.97
CA LYS A 71 14.53 19.90 0.06
C LYS A 71 14.55 21.39 -0.32
N ALA A 72 15.68 21.88 -0.80
CA ALA A 72 15.81 23.27 -1.22
C ALA A 72 14.90 23.59 -2.43
N LYS A 73 14.86 22.71 -3.44
CA LYS A 73 13.98 22.85 -4.60
C LYS A 73 12.50 22.85 -4.20
N ASP A 74 12.09 21.92 -3.34
CA ASP A 74 10.69 21.85 -2.85
C ASP A 74 10.29 23.17 -2.16
N LYS A 75 11.17 23.76 -1.35
CA LYS A 75 10.93 25.05 -0.69
C LYS A 75 10.87 26.24 -1.64
N LEU A 76 11.60 26.19 -2.74
CA LEU A 76 11.58 27.19 -3.80
C LEU A 76 10.43 26.99 -4.80
N TYR A 77 9.58 25.99 -4.58
CA TYR A 77 8.51 25.60 -5.51
C TYR A 77 9.03 25.28 -6.92
N ILE A 78 10.25 24.75 -7.01
CA ILE A 78 10.84 24.25 -8.26
C ILE A 78 10.37 22.82 -8.45
N PRO A 79 9.53 22.52 -9.47
CA PRO A 79 8.96 21.19 -9.66
C PRO A 79 10.03 20.13 -9.93
N HIS A 80 9.79 18.93 -9.42
CA HIS A 80 10.62 17.77 -9.69
C HIS A 80 10.11 17.03 -10.93
N GLU A 81 10.97 16.82 -11.93
CA GLU A 81 10.60 16.18 -13.20
C GLU A 81 10.81 14.66 -13.20
N SER A 82 11.59 14.14 -12.24
CA SER A 82 11.95 12.72 -12.17
C SER A 82 12.04 12.23 -10.73
N ASP A 83 11.65 10.98 -10.51
CA ASP A 83 11.71 10.28 -9.23
C ASP A 83 13.01 9.46 -9.03
N SER A 84 13.90 9.40 -10.04
CA SER A 84 15.08 8.52 -10.01
C SER A 84 16.03 8.82 -8.85
N LEU A 85 16.36 10.10 -8.62
CA LEU A 85 17.28 10.51 -7.56
C LEU A 85 16.70 10.23 -6.18
N ILE A 86 15.44 10.64 -5.94
CA ILE A 86 14.83 10.46 -4.62
C ILE A 86 14.61 8.97 -4.30
N LYS A 87 14.34 8.13 -5.29
CA LYS A 87 14.26 6.68 -5.10
C LYS A 87 15.59 6.08 -4.67
N SER A 88 16.71 6.52 -5.25
CA SER A 88 18.04 6.09 -4.81
C SER A 88 18.33 6.51 -3.36
N ILE A 89 17.87 7.70 -2.96
CA ILE A 89 18.01 8.19 -1.59
C ILE A 89 17.15 7.36 -0.62
N VAL A 90 15.90 7.07 -0.99
CA VAL A 90 15.01 6.22 -0.19
C VAL A 90 15.62 4.84 -0.01
N GLN A 91 16.06 4.20 -1.11
CA GLN A 91 16.70 2.88 -1.05
C GLN A 91 17.92 2.88 -0.14
N TYR A 92 18.75 3.91 -0.22
CA TYR A 92 19.90 4.04 0.66
C TYR A 92 19.51 4.14 2.14
N TYR A 93 18.50 4.95 2.47
CA TYR A 93 18.05 5.10 3.85
C TYR A 93 17.21 3.93 4.36
N GLU A 94 16.60 3.12 3.49
CA GLU A 94 16.02 1.83 3.88
C GLU A 94 17.07 0.86 4.42
N ASP A 95 18.27 0.87 3.82
CA ASP A 95 19.35 -0.04 4.20
C ASP A 95 20.22 0.50 5.35
N TYR A 96 20.43 1.82 5.42
CA TYR A 96 21.46 2.44 6.28
C TYR A 96 20.99 3.66 7.06
N GLY A 97 19.76 4.13 6.88
CA GLY A 97 19.26 5.35 7.49
C GLY A 97 18.65 5.17 8.87
N THR A 98 18.55 6.27 9.61
CA THR A 98 17.69 6.33 10.79
C THR A 98 16.22 6.44 10.37
N PRO A 99 15.26 6.08 11.24
CA PRO A 99 13.83 6.26 10.95
C PRO A 99 13.47 7.70 10.55
N ASP A 100 14.10 8.71 11.18
CA ASP A 100 13.85 10.13 10.86
C ASP A 100 14.35 10.50 9.46
N GLN A 101 15.52 10.01 9.06
CA GLN A 101 16.07 10.23 7.71
C GLN A 101 15.20 9.53 6.65
N LEU A 102 14.80 8.31 6.92
CA LEU A 102 13.94 7.55 6.01
C LEU A 102 12.56 8.20 5.88
N MET A 103 11.95 8.65 6.98
CA MET A 103 10.69 9.41 6.97
C MET A 103 10.82 10.67 6.12
N GLU A 104 11.91 11.45 6.27
CA GLU A 104 12.13 12.67 5.49
C GLU A 104 12.33 12.34 4.00
N ALA A 105 13.04 11.26 3.66
CA ALA A 105 13.21 10.82 2.28
C ALA A 105 11.87 10.41 1.64
N TYR A 106 11.02 9.67 2.35
CA TYR A 106 9.67 9.33 1.86
C TYR A 106 8.76 10.56 1.74
N TYR A 107 8.88 11.55 2.62
CA TYR A 107 8.18 12.83 2.46
C TYR A 107 8.55 13.51 1.13
N TYR A 108 9.84 13.57 0.80
CA TYR A 108 10.27 14.19 -0.47
C TYR A 108 9.99 13.29 -1.68
N LEU A 109 9.91 11.98 -1.53
CA LEU A 109 9.39 11.10 -2.57
C LEU A 109 7.92 11.42 -2.88
N GLY A 110 7.10 11.61 -1.84
CA GLY A 110 5.73 12.06 -1.97
C GLY A 110 5.61 13.44 -2.63
N SER A 111 6.48 14.39 -2.26
CA SER A 111 6.55 15.70 -2.89
C SER A 111 6.93 15.63 -4.37
N THR A 112 7.87 14.74 -4.72
CA THR A 112 8.26 14.50 -6.12
C THR A 112 7.10 13.93 -6.94
N TYR A 113 6.39 12.93 -6.42
CA TYR A 113 5.21 12.40 -7.10
C TYR A 113 4.08 13.42 -7.22
N ARG A 114 3.92 14.30 -6.21
CA ARG A 114 3.00 15.45 -6.29
C ARG A 114 3.32 16.34 -7.49
N ASP A 115 4.59 16.69 -7.65
CA ASP A 115 5.05 17.58 -8.73
C ASP A 115 4.90 16.91 -10.11
N MET A 116 5.09 15.61 -10.18
CA MET A 116 4.86 14.79 -11.38
C MET A 116 3.35 14.56 -11.68
N GLY A 117 2.45 15.03 -10.82
CA GLY A 117 1.00 14.83 -10.98
C GLY A 117 0.51 13.42 -10.65
N ASP A 118 1.34 12.57 -10.05
CA ASP A 118 0.96 11.22 -9.65
C ASP A 118 0.41 11.21 -8.21
N ALA A 119 -0.85 11.58 -8.09
CA ALA A 119 -1.51 11.67 -6.79
C ALA A 119 -1.55 10.33 -6.02
N PRO A 120 -1.80 9.16 -6.64
CA PRO A 120 -1.77 7.88 -5.93
C PRO A 120 -0.41 7.55 -5.31
N ARG A 121 0.67 7.67 -6.08
CA ARG A 121 2.02 7.43 -5.56
C ARG A 121 2.44 8.47 -4.52
N ALA A 122 1.99 9.73 -4.67
CA ALA A 122 2.23 10.76 -3.67
C ALA A 122 1.58 10.43 -2.32
N VAL A 123 0.27 10.06 -2.32
CA VAL A 123 -0.44 9.67 -1.09
C VAL A 123 0.24 8.47 -0.44
N ARG A 124 0.64 7.49 -1.23
CA ARG A 124 1.32 6.30 -0.71
C ARG A 124 2.66 6.64 -0.05
N ALA A 125 3.50 7.43 -0.71
CA ALA A 125 4.79 7.83 -0.14
C ALA A 125 4.62 8.66 1.15
N PHE A 126 3.61 9.54 1.22
CA PHE A 126 3.28 10.24 2.47
C PHE A 126 2.77 9.30 3.56
N GLN A 127 2.01 8.25 3.21
CA GLN A 127 1.58 7.22 4.16
C GLN A 127 2.77 6.44 4.70
N ASP A 128 3.69 6.01 3.84
CA ASP A 128 4.91 5.32 4.25
C ASP A 128 5.77 6.22 5.17
N ALA A 129 5.88 7.53 4.86
CA ALA A 129 6.52 8.49 5.75
C ALA A 129 5.84 8.58 7.12
N ALA A 130 4.51 8.59 7.17
CA ALA A 130 3.74 8.63 8.42
C ALA A 130 3.93 7.35 9.25
N ASP A 131 3.91 6.19 8.59
CA ASP A 131 4.07 4.88 9.24
C ASP A 131 5.48 4.73 9.85
N ILE A 132 6.53 5.18 9.12
CA ILE A 132 7.92 5.18 9.60
C ILE A 132 8.09 6.16 10.76
N GLY A 133 7.49 7.34 10.64
CA GLY A 133 7.62 8.42 11.61
C GLY A 133 6.70 8.34 12.82
N LYS A 134 5.92 7.28 13.01
CA LYS A 134 4.89 7.18 14.08
C LYS A 134 5.44 7.45 15.49
N ASP A 135 6.70 7.04 15.75
CA ASP A 135 7.37 7.21 17.04
C ASP A 135 8.39 8.36 17.02
N SER A 136 8.46 9.12 15.92
CA SER A 136 9.38 10.24 15.73
C SER A 136 8.92 11.47 16.50
N LYS A 137 9.89 12.26 16.95
CA LYS A 137 9.67 13.60 17.51
C LYS A 137 9.84 14.73 16.46
N ARG A 138 10.04 14.37 15.18
CA ARG A 138 10.11 15.32 14.07
C ARG A 138 8.69 15.79 13.68
N TYR A 139 8.02 16.44 14.63
CA TYR A 139 6.65 16.94 14.47
C TYR A 139 6.52 17.92 13.30
N ASP A 140 7.62 18.64 12.97
CA ASP A 140 7.73 19.51 11.81
C ASP A 140 7.51 18.77 10.48
N ILE A 141 8.03 17.55 10.35
CA ILE A 141 7.86 16.71 9.16
C ILE A 141 6.49 16.01 9.18
N LEU A 142 6.13 15.39 10.31
CA LEU A 142 4.85 14.69 10.44
C LEU A 142 3.66 15.61 10.16
N GLY A 143 3.68 16.83 10.69
CA GLY A 143 2.63 17.81 10.41
C GLY A 143 2.50 18.13 8.91
N ARG A 144 3.61 18.21 8.19
CA ARG A 144 3.61 18.40 6.73
C ARG A 144 3.19 17.17 5.95
N VAL A 145 3.61 15.97 6.38
CA VAL A 145 3.19 14.70 5.76
C VAL A 145 1.67 14.62 5.74
N TYR A 146 1.03 14.78 6.90
CA TYR A 146 -0.43 14.72 7.00
C TYR A 146 -1.14 15.88 6.29
N GLU A 147 -0.53 17.07 6.23
CA GLU A 147 -1.05 18.18 5.43
C GLU A 147 -1.08 17.86 3.94
N GLN A 148 0.01 17.31 3.41
CA GLN A 148 0.10 16.94 1.99
C GLN A 148 -0.84 15.78 1.64
N MET A 149 -0.97 14.79 2.53
CA MET A 149 -1.98 13.73 2.39
C MET A 149 -3.38 14.33 2.32
N GLY A 150 -3.75 15.15 3.28
CA GLY A 150 -5.07 15.79 3.34
C GLY A 150 -5.38 16.57 2.08
N TYR A 151 -4.41 17.32 1.55
CA TYR A 151 -4.59 18.06 0.30
C TYR A 151 -4.85 17.13 -0.90
N ARG A 152 -4.11 16.02 -1.03
CA ARG A 152 -4.31 15.07 -2.13
C ARG A 152 -5.67 14.37 -2.03
N LEU A 153 -6.05 13.94 -0.83
CA LEU A 153 -7.33 13.29 -0.56
C LEU A 153 -8.50 14.25 -0.83
N ALA A 154 -8.39 15.51 -0.38
CA ALA A 154 -9.39 16.55 -0.64
C ALA A 154 -9.56 16.82 -2.14
N TYR A 155 -8.46 16.91 -2.89
CA TYR A 155 -8.52 17.08 -4.34
C TYR A 155 -9.24 15.93 -5.04
N GLN A 156 -9.11 14.70 -4.50
CA GLN A 156 -9.83 13.53 -5.00
C GLN A 156 -11.29 13.46 -4.53
N GLY A 157 -11.72 14.36 -3.63
CA GLY A 157 -13.07 14.40 -3.06
C GLY A 157 -13.29 13.41 -1.93
N LEU A 158 -12.22 12.83 -1.38
CA LEU A 158 -12.22 11.98 -0.21
C LEU A 158 -12.16 12.87 1.03
N TYR A 159 -13.29 13.56 1.31
CA TYR A 159 -13.34 14.64 2.31
C TYR A 159 -13.21 14.13 3.75
N ASP A 160 -13.72 12.94 4.06
CA ASP A 160 -13.64 12.39 5.43
C ASP A 160 -12.22 11.97 5.75
N GLU A 161 -11.54 11.31 4.82
CA GLU A 161 -10.13 10.93 4.96
C GLU A 161 -9.21 12.17 4.97
N ALA A 162 -9.53 13.19 4.16
CA ALA A 162 -8.82 14.46 4.17
C ALA A 162 -8.95 15.16 5.51
N LEU A 163 -10.14 15.13 6.13
CA LEU A 163 -10.40 15.72 7.43
C LEU A 163 -9.59 15.01 8.53
N GLU A 164 -9.53 13.68 8.51
CA GLU A 164 -8.70 12.90 9.43
C GLU A 164 -7.22 13.28 9.31
N ALA A 165 -6.71 13.34 8.06
CA ALA A 165 -5.33 13.73 7.81
C ALA A 165 -5.04 15.17 8.30
N TYR A 166 -5.93 16.13 8.05
CA TYR A 166 -5.73 17.50 8.53
C TYR A 166 -5.84 17.63 10.06
N ARG A 167 -6.65 16.82 10.73
CA ARG A 167 -6.68 16.77 12.21
C ARG A 167 -5.34 16.27 12.75
N LYS A 168 -4.79 15.20 12.20
CA LYS A 168 -3.44 14.73 12.58
C LYS A 168 -2.38 15.78 12.28
N SER A 169 -2.46 16.45 11.14
CA SER A 169 -1.58 17.59 10.84
C SER A 169 -1.65 18.67 11.89
N TYR A 170 -2.87 19.03 12.35
CA TYR A 170 -3.07 20.01 13.42
C TYR A 170 -2.44 19.57 14.74
N GLU A 171 -2.66 18.31 15.16
CA GLU A 171 -2.08 17.75 16.38
C GLU A 171 -0.55 17.86 16.37
N TYR A 172 0.13 17.42 15.30
CA TYR A 172 1.59 17.51 15.19
C TYR A 172 2.09 18.96 15.17
N LYS A 173 1.39 19.86 14.48
CA LYS A 173 1.76 21.27 14.40
C LYS A 173 1.59 22.03 15.73
N MET A 174 0.74 21.54 16.63
CA MET A 174 0.68 22.07 18.00
C MET A 174 2.00 21.83 18.77
N TYR A 175 2.66 20.69 18.53
CA TYR A 175 3.96 20.38 19.15
C TYR A 175 5.13 21.13 18.49
N ASP A 176 4.97 21.64 17.26
CA ASP A 176 5.98 22.41 16.51
C ASP A 176 5.83 23.92 16.73
N LYS A 177 5.81 24.38 17.99
CA LYS A 177 5.74 25.80 18.38
C LYS A 177 4.58 26.59 17.73
N GLY A 178 3.52 25.92 17.30
CA GLY A 178 2.28 26.53 16.83
C GLY A 178 2.31 27.21 15.46
N LYS A 179 3.47 27.31 14.81
CA LYS A 179 3.62 28.03 13.52
C LYS A 179 2.74 27.48 12.38
N GLY A 180 2.37 26.22 12.43
CA GLY A 180 1.57 25.55 11.40
C GLY A 180 0.08 25.43 11.71
N GLU A 181 -0.36 25.73 12.93
CA GLU A 181 -1.75 25.53 13.41
C GLU A 181 -2.77 26.28 12.55
N VAL A 182 -2.51 27.55 12.24
CA VAL A 182 -3.40 28.37 11.41
C VAL A 182 -3.69 27.73 10.05
N ILE A 183 -2.67 27.16 9.42
CA ILE A 183 -2.81 26.49 8.13
C ILE A 183 -3.67 25.22 8.27
N ALA A 184 -3.44 24.44 9.33
CA ALA A 184 -4.19 23.22 9.57
C ALA A 184 -5.67 23.50 9.86
N LEU A 185 -5.97 24.47 10.74
CA LEU A 185 -7.35 24.90 11.03
C LEU A 185 -8.06 25.42 9.78
N ARG A 186 -7.38 26.24 8.98
CA ARG A 186 -7.92 26.73 7.70
C ARG A 186 -8.20 25.60 6.70
N ASN A 187 -7.34 24.59 6.62
CA ASN A 187 -7.57 23.43 5.77
C ASN A 187 -8.75 22.59 6.26
N ILE A 188 -8.92 22.41 7.56
CA ILE A 188 -10.11 21.78 8.16
C ILE A 188 -11.37 22.56 7.78
N ALA A 189 -11.36 23.90 7.93
CA ALA A 189 -12.47 24.76 7.58
C ALA A 189 -12.87 24.63 6.10
N ARG A 190 -11.88 24.57 5.20
CA ARG A 190 -12.11 24.35 3.76
C ARG A 190 -12.83 23.03 3.46
N ILE A 191 -12.47 21.95 4.19
CA ILE A 191 -13.17 20.66 4.02
C ILE A 191 -14.61 20.75 4.49
N TYR A 192 -14.88 21.37 5.65
CA TYR A 192 -16.27 21.56 6.10
C TYR A 192 -17.07 22.41 5.12
N ASN A 193 -16.47 23.47 4.56
CA ASN A 193 -17.11 24.27 3.51
C ASN A 193 -17.38 23.44 2.24
N ALA A 194 -16.44 22.59 1.81
CA ALA A 194 -16.63 21.70 0.66
C ALA A 194 -17.74 20.65 0.92
N LYS A 195 -17.93 20.25 2.17
CA LYS A 195 -19.03 19.38 2.63
C LYS A 195 -20.35 20.12 2.85
N GLN A 196 -20.38 21.45 2.62
CA GLN A 196 -21.53 22.34 2.88
C GLN A 196 -21.94 22.43 4.36
N ASP A 197 -21.05 22.07 5.28
CA ASP A 197 -21.20 22.31 6.71
C ASP A 197 -20.65 23.70 7.04
N THR A 198 -21.46 24.70 6.80
CA THR A 198 -21.11 26.12 6.93
C THR A 198 -20.78 26.52 8.38
N ASP A 199 -21.51 25.97 9.35
CA ASP A 199 -21.31 26.30 10.77
C ASP A 199 -19.94 25.81 11.26
N SER A 200 -19.59 24.57 10.97
CA SER A 200 -18.26 24.03 11.27
C SER A 200 -17.16 24.79 10.51
N ALA A 201 -17.39 25.15 9.26
CA ALA A 201 -16.43 25.93 8.48
C ALA A 201 -16.14 27.29 9.14
N ILE A 202 -17.18 28.03 9.54
CA ILE A 202 -17.05 29.31 10.23
C ILE A 202 -16.29 29.14 11.55
N TYR A 203 -16.64 28.14 12.36
CA TYR A 203 -15.98 27.85 13.62
C TYR A 203 -14.46 27.65 13.45
N TYR A 204 -14.05 26.82 12.50
CA TYR A 204 -12.63 26.56 12.27
C TYR A 204 -11.90 27.75 11.63
N TYR A 205 -12.56 28.55 10.78
CA TYR A 205 -11.96 29.81 10.29
C TYR A 205 -11.77 30.84 11.41
N GLN A 206 -12.74 30.98 12.33
CA GLN A 206 -12.61 31.86 13.49
C GLN A 206 -11.47 31.41 14.39
N SER A 207 -11.37 30.11 14.68
CA SER A 207 -10.25 29.54 15.43
C SER A 207 -8.89 29.81 14.73
N ALA A 208 -8.85 29.69 13.40
CA ALA A 208 -7.66 30.02 12.61
C ALA A 208 -7.30 31.51 12.70
N TYR A 209 -8.30 32.40 12.70
CA TYR A 209 -8.14 33.84 12.82
C TYR A 209 -7.56 34.22 14.19
N GLU A 210 -8.13 33.70 15.29
CA GLU A 210 -7.65 33.93 16.65
C GLU A 210 -6.19 33.49 16.82
N LYS A 211 -5.85 32.31 16.29
CA LYS A 211 -4.46 31.83 16.30
C LYS A 211 -3.52 32.72 15.47
N ALA A 212 -3.96 33.20 14.31
CA ALA A 212 -3.17 34.10 13.46
C ALA A 212 -2.92 35.44 14.16
N LEU A 213 -3.88 35.96 14.89
CA LEU A 213 -3.73 37.16 15.72
C LEU A 213 -2.69 36.97 16.82
N LEU A 214 -2.76 35.84 17.57
CA LEU A 214 -1.79 35.52 18.62
C LEU A 214 -0.36 35.42 18.10
N LEU A 215 -0.19 34.96 16.84
CA LEU A 215 1.12 34.86 16.18
C LEU A 215 1.57 36.19 15.56
N ASN A 216 0.73 37.22 15.55
CA ASN A 216 0.94 38.49 14.85
C ASN A 216 1.37 38.33 13.38
N ASP A 217 0.79 37.27 12.70
CA ASP A 217 1.11 36.96 11.30
C ASP A 217 0.07 37.55 10.35
N GLN A 218 0.35 38.77 9.90
CA GLN A 218 -0.59 39.51 9.06
C GLN A 218 -0.96 38.77 7.75
N SER A 219 -0.01 38.05 7.16
CA SER A 219 -0.31 37.28 5.94
C SER A 219 -1.32 36.14 6.18
N ARG A 220 -1.25 35.47 7.32
CA ARG A 220 -2.23 34.44 7.70
C ARG A 220 -3.55 35.05 8.09
N ILE A 221 -3.54 36.16 8.83
CA ILE A 221 -4.74 36.93 9.16
C ILE A 221 -5.51 37.27 7.87
N ASP A 222 -4.85 37.91 6.90
CA ASP A 222 -5.45 38.29 5.63
C ASP A 222 -6.02 37.10 4.84
N ASN A 223 -5.32 35.96 4.86
CA ASN A 223 -5.78 34.75 4.17
C ASN A 223 -7.07 34.20 4.81
N VAL A 224 -7.13 34.14 6.13
CA VAL A 224 -8.33 33.65 6.85
C VAL A 224 -9.50 34.61 6.66
N LEU A 225 -9.27 35.91 6.79
CA LEU A 225 -10.30 36.94 6.63
C LEU A 225 -10.95 36.86 5.25
N ARG A 226 -10.14 36.72 4.19
CA ARG A 226 -10.68 36.57 2.82
C ARG A 226 -11.56 35.35 2.63
N GLU A 227 -11.13 34.21 3.16
CA GLU A 227 -11.88 32.95 3.03
C GLU A 227 -13.18 33.00 3.85
N LEU A 228 -13.14 33.53 5.06
CA LEU A 228 -14.31 33.73 5.89
C LEU A 228 -15.30 34.76 5.30
N SER A 229 -14.80 35.84 4.74
CA SER A 229 -15.61 36.83 4.01
C SER A 229 -16.37 36.21 2.85
N SER A 230 -15.72 35.29 2.10
CA SER A 230 -16.38 34.58 0.99
C SER A 230 -17.57 33.77 1.49
N ILE A 231 -17.45 33.08 2.63
CA ILE A 231 -18.58 32.34 3.23
C ILE A 231 -19.73 33.28 3.61
N TYR A 232 -19.43 34.42 4.23
CA TYR A 232 -20.49 35.37 4.58
C TYR A 232 -21.17 36.00 3.36
N ILE A 233 -20.43 36.18 2.24
CA ILE A 233 -21.04 36.59 0.95
C ILE A 233 -21.99 35.50 0.45
N ASP A 234 -21.57 34.23 0.48
CA ASP A 234 -22.39 33.12 0.03
C ASP A 234 -23.67 32.97 0.90
N MET A 235 -23.61 33.37 2.16
CA MET A 235 -24.74 33.43 3.09
C MET A 235 -25.61 34.70 2.92
N GLY A 236 -25.22 35.66 2.08
CA GLY A 236 -25.89 36.98 1.96
C GLY A 236 -25.65 37.95 3.13
N LYS A 237 -24.70 37.63 4.02
CA LYS A 237 -24.34 38.44 5.19
C LYS A 237 -23.30 39.50 4.82
N TYR A 238 -23.67 40.43 3.94
CA TYR A 238 -22.74 41.39 3.33
C TYR A 238 -22.06 42.34 4.31
N ASP A 239 -22.77 42.78 5.36
CA ASP A 239 -22.16 43.67 6.39
C ASP A 239 -21.01 42.99 7.14
N LEU A 240 -21.17 41.72 7.49
CA LEU A 240 -20.11 40.95 8.12
C LEU A 240 -18.92 40.76 7.16
N ALA A 241 -19.20 40.45 5.89
CA ALA A 241 -18.14 40.30 4.89
C ALA A 241 -17.37 41.61 4.67
N LYS A 242 -18.07 42.77 4.66
CA LYS A 242 -17.46 44.11 4.55
C LYS A 242 -16.54 44.44 5.73
N ASP A 243 -16.98 44.16 6.94
CA ASP A 243 -16.17 44.37 8.14
C ASP A 243 -14.87 43.53 8.07
N LEU A 244 -14.95 42.27 7.65
CA LEU A 244 -13.77 41.42 7.52
C LEU A 244 -12.84 41.89 6.39
N PHE A 245 -13.37 42.29 5.23
CA PHE A 245 -12.54 42.81 4.14
C PHE A 245 -11.83 44.10 4.52
N SER A 246 -12.45 44.96 5.33
CA SER A 246 -11.83 46.20 5.80
C SER A 246 -10.57 45.96 6.64
N LYS A 247 -10.46 44.79 7.25
CA LYS A 247 -9.31 44.40 8.10
C LYS A 247 -8.19 43.73 7.29
N VAL A 248 -8.40 43.41 6.00
CA VAL A 248 -7.36 42.84 5.13
C VAL A 248 -6.38 43.92 4.71
N SER A 249 -5.11 43.74 5.08
CA SER A 249 -4.06 44.74 4.80
C SER A 249 -3.30 44.48 3.49
N SER A 250 -3.27 43.25 3.01
CA SER A 250 -2.54 42.86 1.80
C SER A 250 -3.45 42.69 0.58
N MET A 251 -3.11 43.37 -0.51
CA MET A 251 -3.77 43.24 -1.81
C MET A 251 -3.39 41.97 -2.60
N LYS A 252 -2.65 41.03 -2.01
CA LYS A 252 -2.43 39.70 -2.62
C LYS A 252 -3.77 39.02 -2.84
N ASN A 253 -3.99 38.39 -4.03
CA ASN A 253 -5.27 37.83 -4.48
C ASN A 253 -6.37 38.89 -4.70
N GLN A 254 -6.04 39.96 -5.37
CA GLN A 254 -6.91 41.10 -5.69
C GLN A 254 -8.25 40.69 -6.29
N ALA A 255 -8.28 39.67 -7.14
CA ALA A 255 -9.51 39.21 -7.78
C ALA A 255 -10.62 38.85 -6.78
N ASN A 256 -10.29 38.11 -5.72
CA ASN A 256 -11.28 37.72 -4.69
C ASN A 256 -11.77 38.91 -3.89
N ILE A 257 -10.87 39.87 -3.60
CA ILE A 257 -11.21 41.10 -2.90
C ILE A 257 -12.15 41.95 -3.75
N TYR A 258 -11.79 42.20 -4.99
CA TYR A 258 -12.62 42.96 -5.91
C TYR A 258 -13.98 42.30 -6.16
N PHE A 259 -14.03 40.98 -6.32
CA PHE A 259 -15.31 40.27 -6.45
C PHE A 259 -16.17 40.45 -5.20
N GLY A 260 -15.59 40.29 -4.01
CA GLY A 260 -16.31 40.52 -2.75
C GLY A 260 -16.82 41.95 -2.60
N LEU A 261 -15.98 42.93 -2.92
CA LEU A 261 -16.38 44.35 -2.91
C LEU A 261 -17.50 44.63 -3.91
N GLY A 262 -17.46 44.01 -5.09
CA GLY A 262 -18.54 44.12 -6.08
C GLY A 262 -19.88 43.54 -5.62
N CYS A 263 -19.84 42.48 -4.78
CA CYS A 263 -21.05 41.93 -4.16
C CYS A 263 -21.61 42.81 -3.02
N ILE A 264 -20.77 43.62 -2.38
CA ILE A 264 -21.13 44.44 -1.23
C ILE A 264 -21.56 45.87 -1.61
N TYR A 265 -20.89 46.48 -2.57
CA TYR A 265 -21.09 47.86 -2.97
C TYR A 265 -21.84 47.95 -4.30
N GLU A 266 -23.19 48.06 -4.24
CA GLU A 266 -24.04 48.13 -5.44
C GLU A 266 -23.68 49.29 -6.37
N ASP A 267 -23.45 50.48 -5.82
CA ASP A 267 -23.14 51.68 -6.61
C ASP A 267 -21.82 51.61 -7.38
N SER A 268 -20.87 50.84 -6.89
CA SER A 268 -19.56 50.64 -7.48
C SER A 268 -19.33 49.21 -8.00
N ALA A 269 -20.38 48.41 -8.04
CA ALA A 269 -20.29 46.98 -8.38
C ALA A 269 -19.63 46.75 -9.74
N LEU A 270 -19.99 47.55 -10.76
CA LEU A 270 -19.42 47.44 -12.09
C LEU A 270 -17.88 47.57 -12.08
N TYR A 271 -17.36 48.60 -11.43
CA TYR A 271 -15.92 48.84 -11.32
C TYR A 271 -15.21 47.67 -10.65
N TYR A 272 -15.76 47.18 -9.54
CA TYR A 272 -15.13 46.09 -8.79
C TYR A 272 -15.20 44.76 -9.53
N PHE A 273 -16.30 44.47 -10.23
CA PHE A 273 -16.39 43.24 -11.01
C PHE A 273 -15.49 43.29 -12.26
N GLU A 274 -15.29 44.43 -12.89
CA GLU A 274 -14.33 44.57 -13.98
C GLU A 274 -12.91 44.33 -13.49
N LYS A 275 -12.52 44.88 -12.31
CA LYS A 275 -11.26 44.60 -11.67
C LYS A 275 -11.12 43.14 -11.27
N ALA A 276 -12.14 42.52 -10.69
CA ALA A 276 -12.11 41.10 -10.39
C ALA A 276 -11.90 40.23 -11.63
N ASN A 277 -12.48 40.65 -12.76
CA ASN A 277 -12.32 39.97 -14.04
C ASN A 277 -10.92 40.13 -14.65
N GLU A 278 -10.22 41.23 -14.40
CA GLU A 278 -8.84 41.44 -14.83
C GLU A 278 -7.89 40.44 -14.17
N TYR A 279 -8.01 40.23 -12.86
CA TYR A 279 -7.10 39.40 -12.05
C TYR A 279 -7.60 37.98 -11.79
N GLY A 280 -8.86 37.67 -12.13
CA GLY A 280 -9.52 36.42 -11.77
C GLY A 280 -9.17 35.25 -12.66
N ASN A 281 -9.29 34.05 -12.10
CA ASN A 281 -9.25 32.81 -12.86
C ASN A 281 -10.55 32.58 -13.66
N ILE A 282 -10.59 31.55 -14.47
CA ILE A 282 -11.71 31.23 -15.37
C ILE A 282 -13.08 31.13 -14.64
N TYR A 283 -13.11 30.58 -13.43
CA TYR A 283 -14.32 30.46 -12.60
C TYR A 283 -14.79 31.83 -12.12
N MET A 284 -13.87 32.64 -11.66
CA MET A 284 -14.13 34.01 -11.24
C MET A 284 -14.66 34.84 -12.42
N LYS A 285 -13.98 34.79 -13.56
CA LYS A 285 -14.35 35.49 -14.79
C LYS A 285 -15.77 35.11 -15.23
N LYS A 286 -16.11 33.82 -15.21
CA LYS A 286 -17.49 33.35 -15.52
C LYS A 286 -18.53 33.99 -14.60
N ASN A 287 -18.32 33.96 -13.29
CA ASN A 287 -19.24 34.52 -12.31
C ASN A 287 -19.37 36.04 -12.48
N THR A 288 -18.25 36.71 -12.69
CA THR A 288 -18.20 38.15 -12.94
C THR A 288 -18.99 38.52 -14.20
N TYR A 289 -18.79 37.87 -15.32
CA TYR A 289 -19.53 38.14 -16.55
C TYR A 289 -21.03 37.87 -16.40
N ARG A 290 -21.42 36.83 -15.63
CA ARG A 290 -22.85 36.58 -15.32
C ARG A 290 -23.48 37.74 -14.57
N ILE A 291 -22.78 38.34 -13.60
CA ILE A 291 -23.29 39.47 -12.82
C ILE A 291 -23.30 40.75 -13.69
N LEU A 292 -22.21 40.99 -14.42
CA LEU A 292 -22.11 42.14 -15.34
C LEU A 292 -23.22 42.13 -16.40
N SER A 293 -23.57 40.96 -16.93
CA SER A 293 -24.69 40.79 -17.86
C SER A 293 -26.01 41.20 -17.22
N LYS A 294 -26.27 40.83 -15.98
CA LYS A 294 -27.49 41.23 -15.24
C LYS A 294 -27.54 42.73 -15.01
N ILE A 295 -26.44 43.32 -14.54
CA ILE A 295 -26.35 44.76 -14.27
C ILE A 295 -26.62 45.54 -15.56
N LYS A 296 -25.97 45.22 -16.67
CA LYS A 296 -26.15 45.91 -17.95
C LYS A 296 -27.56 45.75 -18.55
N ASN A 297 -28.17 44.59 -18.31
CA ASN A 297 -29.56 44.39 -18.73
C ASN A 297 -30.55 45.27 -17.92
N GLN A 298 -30.31 45.45 -16.63
CA GLN A 298 -31.08 46.35 -15.76
C GLN A 298 -30.91 47.83 -16.17
N GLU A 299 -29.69 48.23 -16.56
CA GLU A 299 -29.40 49.56 -17.09
C GLU A 299 -29.96 49.81 -18.50
N GLY A 300 -30.50 48.80 -19.17
CA GLY A 300 -31.06 48.89 -20.52
C GLY A 300 -30.05 48.71 -21.65
N ASP A 301 -28.78 48.54 -21.38
CA ASP A 301 -27.72 48.25 -22.36
C ASP A 301 -27.75 46.77 -22.77
N ARG A 302 -28.76 46.44 -23.59
CA ARG A 302 -28.97 45.06 -24.06
C ARG A 302 -27.80 44.51 -24.88
N LYS A 303 -27.06 45.35 -25.60
CA LYS A 303 -25.95 44.94 -26.46
C LYS A 303 -24.78 44.46 -25.60
N LEU A 304 -24.41 45.23 -24.58
CA LEU A 304 -23.31 44.88 -23.67
C LEU A 304 -23.71 43.73 -22.75
N ALA A 305 -24.96 43.68 -22.28
CA ALA A 305 -25.49 42.57 -21.51
C ALA A 305 -25.39 41.24 -22.27
N LEU A 306 -25.75 41.24 -23.56
CA LEU A 306 -25.67 40.09 -24.43
C LEU A 306 -24.19 39.63 -24.63
N ASN A 307 -23.27 40.58 -24.84
CA ASN A 307 -21.86 40.30 -24.97
C ASN A 307 -21.29 39.60 -23.71
N TYR A 308 -21.62 40.10 -22.52
CA TYR A 308 -21.23 39.46 -21.27
C TYR A 308 -21.87 38.08 -21.08
N ALA A 309 -23.11 37.90 -21.49
CA ALA A 309 -23.78 36.59 -21.48
C ALA A 309 -23.04 35.57 -22.36
N TYR A 310 -22.65 35.95 -23.58
CA TYR A 310 -21.87 35.08 -24.47
C TYR A 310 -20.53 34.69 -23.85
N LYS A 311 -19.79 35.66 -23.29
CA LYS A 311 -18.53 35.37 -22.57
C LYS A 311 -18.74 34.42 -21.39
N CYS A 312 -19.86 34.58 -20.67
CA CYS A 312 -20.20 33.68 -19.58
C CYS A 312 -20.46 32.24 -20.06
N ILE A 313 -21.18 32.10 -21.21
CA ILE A 313 -21.46 30.80 -21.83
C ILE A 313 -20.16 30.15 -22.31
N GLU A 314 -19.32 30.89 -23.06
CA GLU A 314 -18.03 30.41 -23.56
C GLU A 314 -17.14 29.88 -22.42
N LEU A 315 -17.03 30.65 -21.34
CA LEU A 315 -16.29 30.22 -20.15
C LEU A 315 -16.95 29.03 -19.45
N SER A 316 -18.29 28.97 -19.46
CA SER A 316 -19.04 27.84 -18.90
C SER A 316 -18.75 26.54 -19.64
N ASP A 317 -18.68 26.59 -20.96
CA ASP A 317 -18.37 25.44 -21.80
C ASP A 317 -16.89 25.02 -21.63
N SER A 318 -16.00 26.01 -21.54
CA SER A 318 -14.59 25.75 -21.24
C SER A 318 -14.42 25.08 -19.87
N ILE A 319 -15.08 25.58 -18.83
CA ILE A 319 -15.09 24.99 -17.48
C ILE A 319 -15.68 23.58 -17.52
N LYS A 320 -16.81 23.38 -18.23
CA LYS A 320 -17.43 22.05 -18.34
C LYS A 320 -16.50 21.03 -18.98
N ASN A 321 -15.78 21.42 -20.02
CA ASN A 321 -14.80 20.57 -20.68
C ASN A 321 -13.61 20.28 -19.75
N GLN A 322 -13.10 21.31 -19.07
CA GLN A 322 -12.04 21.14 -18.07
C GLN A 322 -12.50 20.25 -16.92
N THR A 323 -13.67 20.51 -16.34
CA THR A 323 -14.24 19.72 -15.23
C THR A 323 -14.49 18.27 -15.64
N LYS A 324 -14.94 18.03 -16.88
CA LYS A 324 -15.09 16.67 -17.41
C LYS A 324 -13.75 15.97 -17.50
N THR A 325 -12.72 16.66 -17.97
CA THR A 325 -11.34 16.13 -18.04
C THR A 325 -10.79 15.89 -16.64
N GLU A 326 -10.99 16.83 -15.72
CA GLU A 326 -10.60 16.69 -14.31
C GLU A 326 -11.34 15.55 -13.61
N ALA A 327 -12.66 15.39 -13.87
CA ALA A 327 -13.44 14.28 -13.34
C ALA A 327 -12.93 12.93 -13.85
N VAL A 328 -12.60 12.82 -15.15
CA VAL A 328 -11.98 11.62 -15.71
C VAL A 328 -10.61 11.37 -15.11
N ALA A 329 -9.77 12.40 -14.98
CA ALA A 329 -8.47 12.31 -14.34
C ALA A 329 -8.58 11.88 -12.87
N LYS A 330 -9.58 12.41 -12.14
CA LYS A 330 -9.88 12.04 -10.76
C LYS A 330 -10.32 10.57 -10.63
N VAL A 331 -11.23 10.11 -11.49
CA VAL A 331 -11.66 8.69 -11.52
C VAL A 331 -10.47 7.78 -11.84
N ASN A 332 -9.65 8.14 -12.83
CA ASN A 332 -8.44 7.40 -13.17
C ASN A 332 -7.42 7.40 -12.03
N SER A 333 -7.26 8.52 -11.35
CA SER A 333 -6.37 8.64 -10.20
C SER A 333 -6.84 7.78 -9.02
N LEU A 334 -8.14 7.78 -8.74
CA LEU A 334 -8.74 6.93 -7.71
C LEU A 334 -8.62 5.45 -8.06
N TYR A 335 -8.87 5.09 -9.32
CA TYR A 335 -8.69 3.71 -9.81
C TYR A 335 -7.23 3.26 -9.66
N LYS A 336 -6.28 4.09 -10.10
CA LYS A 336 -4.85 3.83 -9.94
C LYS A 336 -4.46 3.69 -8.47
N TYR A 337 -4.97 4.56 -7.61
CA TYR A 337 -4.74 4.49 -6.16
C TYR A 337 -5.22 3.15 -5.60
N GLN A 338 -6.44 2.75 -5.89
CA GLN A 338 -7.00 1.47 -5.44
C GLN A 338 -6.21 0.26 -5.98
N HIS A 339 -5.78 0.33 -7.24
CA HIS A 339 -4.96 -0.71 -7.85
C HIS A 339 -3.58 -0.80 -7.19
N THR A 340 -2.91 0.34 -7.02
CA THR A 340 -1.60 0.43 -6.35
C THR A 340 -1.69 -0.01 -4.89
N GLU A 341 -2.78 0.31 -4.20
CA GLU A 341 -3.00 -0.13 -2.81
C GLU A 341 -3.14 -1.66 -2.73
N LYS A 342 -3.88 -2.27 -3.65
CA LYS A 342 -3.97 -3.74 -3.74
C LYS A 342 -2.61 -4.38 -4.03
N GLU A 343 -1.86 -3.84 -4.97
CA GLU A 343 -0.50 -4.32 -5.28
C GLU A 343 0.44 -4.19 -4.08
N ASN A 344 0.40 -3.07 -3.37
CA ASN A 344 1.22 -2.84 -2.19
C ASN A 344 0.86 -3.78 -1.03
N VAL A 345 -0.43 -4.03 -0.81
CA VAL A 345 -0.87 -5.04 0.17
C VAL A 345 -0.33 -6.41 -0.22
N GLN A 346 -0.42 -6.76 -1.49
CA GLN A 346 0.13 -8.04 -1.99
C GLN A 346 1.64 -8.12 -1.82
N LEU A 347 2.36 -7.05 -2.14
CA LEU A 347 3.82 -6.97 -1.95
C LEU A 347 4.22 -7.08 -0.46
N LYS A 348 3.48 -6.43 0.45
CA LYS A 348 3.69 -6.59 1.90
C LYS A 348 3.51 -8.05 2.33
N ILE A 349 2.43 -8.70 1.87
CA ILE A 349 2.17 -10.12 2.16
C ILE A 349 3.30 -10.99 1.62
N ASP A 350 3.77 -10.73 0.40
CA ASP A 350 4.82 -11.51 -0.23
C ASP A 350 6.19 -11.28 0.43
N ASN A 351 6.48 -10.06 0.88
CA ASN A 351 7.68 -9.75 1.68
C ASN A 351 7.65 -10.44 3.05
N GLU A 352 6.51 -10.41 3.74
CA GLU A 352 6.38 -11.16 5.01
C GLU A 352 6.52 -12.67 4.79
N LYS A 353 5.95 -13.22 3.72
CA LYS A 353 6.18 -14.62 3.35
C LYS A 353 7.65 -14.92 3.04
N ARG A 354 8.38 -13.97 2.40
CA ARG A 354 9.82 -14.11 2.17
C ARG A 354 10.61 -14.10 3.47
N LYS A 355 10.30 -13.18 4.40
CA LYS A 355 10.93 -13.14 5.73
C LYS A 355 10.70 -14.45 6.47
N ILE A 356 9.45 -14.92 6.54
CA ILE A 356 9.12 -16.19 7.18
C ILE A 356 9.92 -17.34 6.54
N ARG A 357 9.99 -17.39 5.22
CA ARG A 357 10.76 -18.40 4.49
C ARG A 357 12.26 -18.33 4.80
N ASN A 358 12.82 -17.13 4.92
CA ASN A 358 14.22 -16.93 5.28
C ASN A 358 14.51 -17.37 6.74
N TYR A 359 13.59 -17.06 7.68
CA TYR A 359 13.68 -17.56 9.05
C TYR A 359 13.54 -19.08 9.12
N GLN A 360 12.66 -19.68 8.34
CA GLN A 360 12.52 -21.12 8.23
C GLN A 360 13.79 -21.77 7.66
N PHE A 361 14.38 -21.13 6.64
CA PHE A 361 15.64 -21.58 6.05
C PHE A 361 16.81 -21.44 7.04
N ALA A 362 16.92 -20.32 7.73
CA ALA A 362 17.94 -20.11 8.77
C ALA A 362 17.77 -21.13 9.91
N LEU A 363 16.55 -21.37 10.36
CA LEU A 363 16.23 -22.39 11.35
C LEU A 363 16.62 -23.80 10.85
N PHE A 364 16.33 -24.08 9.59
CA PHE A 364 16.72 -25.34 8.95
C PHE A 364 18.25 -25.52 8.89
N VAL A 365 19.00 -24.47 8.55
CA VAL A 365 20.47 -24.47 8.55
C VAL A 365 21.02 -24.67 9.96
N VAL A 366 20.46 -23.97 10.95
CA VAL A 366 20.86 -24.16 12.37
C VAL A 366 20.57 -25.59 12.83
N LEU A 367 19.44 -26.16 12.43
CA LEU A 367 19.11 -27.55 12.72
C LEU A 367 20.08 -28.53 12.04
N ILE A 368 20.48 -28.28 10.79
CA ILE A 368 21.46 -29.11 10.09
C ILE A 368 22.83 -29.05 10.82
N ILE A 369 23.28 -27.85 11.20
CA ILE A 369 24.53 -27.67 11.96
C ILE A 369 24.43 -28.39 13.32
N PHE A 370 23.33 -28.23 14.01
CA PHE A 370 23.06 -28.91 15.27
C PHE A 370 23.09 -30.45 15.12
N PHE A 371 22.40 -30.95 14.09
CA PHE A 371 22.36 -32.37 13.80
C PHE A 371 23.72 -32.91 13.36
N SER A 372 24.51 -32.14 12.59
CA SER A 372 25.87 -32.54 12.21
C SER A 372 26.79 -32.62 13.40
N LEU A 373 26.69 -31.69 14.35
CA LEU A 373 27.44 -31.71 15.61
C LEU A 373 27.00 -32.86 16.52
N CYS A 374 25.68 -33.14 16.59
CA CYS A 374 25.15 -34.29 17.31
C CYS A 374 25.60 -35.61 16.69
N TYR A 375 25.67 -35.70 15.36
CA TYR A 375 26.15 -36.89 14.64
C TYR A 375 27.64 -37.13 14.89
N ILE A 376 28.47 -36.08 14.86
CA ILE A 376 29.90 -36.15 15.19
C ILE A 376 30.08 -36.61 16.65
N TYR A 377 29.28 -36.08 17.60
CA TYR A 377 29.31 -36.50 18.99
C TYR A 377 28.90 -37.96 19.19
N VAL A 378 27.90 -38.43 18.44
CA VAL A 378 27.46 -39.85 18.46
C VAL A 378 28.51 -40.78 17.84
N LEU A 379 29.22 -40.32 16.78
CA LEU A 379 30.32 -41.08 16.19
C LEU A 379 31.50 -41.25 17.16
N GLU A 380 31.77 -40.26 17.96
CA GLU A 380 32.81 -40.32 18.99
C GLU A 380 32.42 -41.23 20.20
N LYS A 381 31.12 -41.38 20.44
CA LYS A 381 30.57 -42.19 21.55
C LYS A 381 29.99 -43.54 21.14
N LYS A 382 30.32 -44.05 19.97
CA LYS A 382 29.71 -45.23 19.29
C LYS A 382 29.61 -46.54 20.11
N LYS A 383 30.02 -46.59 21.35
CA LYS A 383 29.95 -47.79 22.22
C LYS A 383 28.79 -47.82 23.24
N LYS A 384 27.97 -46.73 23.38
CA LYS A 384 26.89 -46.71 24.40
C LYS A 384 25.50 -46.31 23.86
N ALA A 385 25.31 -46.07 22.55
CA ALA A 385 24.20 -45.26 22.07
C ALA A 385 23.00 -45.97 21.40
N ALA A 386 22.93 -47.30 21.37
CA ALA A 386 21.80 -47.98 20.72
C ALA A 386 20.48 -47.79 21.48
N ILE A 387 20.50 -47.77 22.79
CA ILE A 387 19.30 -47.68 23.65
C ILE A 387 18.85 -46.22 23.86
N GLU A 388 19.74 -45.25 23.86
CA GLU A 388 19.39 -43.81 23.96
C GLU A 388 18.80 -43.25 22.68
N LYS A 389 19.11 -43.87 21.55
CA LYS A 389 18.62 -43.43 20.22
C LYS A 389 17.12 -43.53 20.09
N GLU A 390 16.53 -44.58 20.61
CA GLU A 390 15.08 -44.80 20.54
C GLU A 390 14.32 -43.85 21.48
N LYS A 391 14.83 -43.59 22.67
CA LYS A 391 14.26 -42.59 23.60
C LYS A 391 14.35 -41.17 23.07
N LYS A 392 15.47 -40.80 22.39
CA LYS A 392 15.67 -39.46 21.86
C LYS A 392 14.80 -39.13 20.65
N ILE A 393 14.55 -40.14 19.79
CA ILE A 393 13.61 -40.02 18.66
C ILE A 393 12.16 -39.85 19.13
N ARG A 394 11.81 -40.57 20.22
CA ARG A 394 10.46 -40.45 20.81
C ARG A 394 10.23 -39.05 21.42
N LEU A 395 11.23 -38.52 22.11
CA LEU A 395 11.19 -37.18 22.70
C LEU A 395 11.06 -36.08 21.62
N LEU A 396 11.73 -36.24 20.46
CA LEU A 396 11.61 -35.30 19.35
C LEU A 396 10.23 -35.31 18.73
N LYS A 397 9.59 -36.49 18.65
CA LYS A 397 8.20 -36.62 18.17
C LYS A 397 7.20 -36.03 19.18
N GLU A 398 7.43 -36.19 20.47
CA GLU A 398 6.60 -35.61 21.54
C GLU A 398 6.72 -34.08 21.59
N ASN A 399 7.94 -33.52 21.38
CA ASN A 399 8.16 -32.08 21.32
C ASN A 399 7.56 -31.43 20.07
N GLN A 400 7.62 -32.09 18.89
CA GLN A 400 6.96 -31.61 17.68
C GLN A 400 5.43 -31.61 17.83
N TYR A 401 4.90 -32.55 18.61
CA TYR A 401 3.47 -32.59 18.93
C TYR A 401 3.08 -31.46 19.90
N ALA A 402 3.93 -31.17 20.89
CA ALA A 402 3.73 -30.08 21.85
C ALA A 402 3.82 -28.69 21.17
N GLU A 403 4.82 -28.45 20.31
CA GLU A 403 4.94 -27.20 19.53
C GLU A 403 3.72 -26.97 18.60
N SER A 404 3.17 -28.06 18.04
CA SER A 404 1.93 -27.98 17.23
C SER A 404 0.71 -27.61 18.08
N LEU A 405 0.63 -28.08 19.33
CA LEU A 405 -0.41 -27.73 20.28
C LEU A 405 -0.30 -26.29 20.76
N ASP A 406 0.89 -25.81 21.07
CA ASP A 406 1.14 -24.41 21.46
C ASP A 406 0.76 -23.42 20.33
N CYS A 407 1.04 -23.78 19.08
CA CYS A 407 0.63 -22.99 17.92
C CYS A 407 -0.91 -22.92 17.77
N ILE A 408 -1.60 -24.04 18.01
CA ILE A 408 -3.06 -24.11 17.99
C ILE A 408 -3.66 -23.27 19.14
N GLU A 409 -3.08 -23.35 20.32
CA GLU A 409 -3.52 -22.58 21.49
C GLU A 409 -3.32 -21.05 21.27
N TYR A 410 -2.19 -20.66 20.71
CA TYR A 410 -1.93 -19.25 20.34
C TYR A 410 -2.95 -18.73 19.30
N ASN A 411 -3.23 -19.53 18.27
CA ASN A 411 -4.23 -19.18 17.25
C ASN A 411 -5.64 -19.08 17.85
N ASN A 412 -6.03 -19.98 18.75
CA ASN A 412 -7.34 -19.94 19.42
C ASN A 412 -7.50 -18.69 20.32
N LYS A 413 -6.45 -18.27 21.05
CA LYS A 413 -6.44 -17.02 21.80
C LYS A 413 -6.64 -15.80 20.89
N LYS A 414 -6.04 -15.84 19.70
CA LYS A 414 -6.17 -14.76 18.71
C LYS A 414 -7.57 -14.73 18.07
N ILE A 415 -8.19 -15.88 17.86
CA ILE A 415 -9.58 -16.01 17.40
C ILE A 415 -10.56 -15.41 18.44
N SER A 416 -10.40 -15.76 19.73
CA SER A 416 -11.22 -15.21 20.81
C SER A 416 -11.10 -13.69 20.91
N TYR A 417 -9.90 -13.13 20.77
CA TYR A 417 -9.66 -11.69 20.74
C TYR A 417 -10.35 -11.01 19.53
N LEU A 418 -10.31 -11.64 18.37
CA LEU A 418 -10.98 -11.13 17.16
C LEU A 418 -12.52 -11.22 17.29
N GLU A 419 -13.03 -12.23 17.99
CA GLU A 419 -14.46 -12.36 18.33
C GLU A 419 -14.95 -11.26 19.28
N GLU A 420 -14.13 -10.93 20.27
CA GLU A 420 -14.39 -9.84 21.21
C GLU A 420 -14.41 -8.47 20.51
N LEU A 421 -13.46 -8.24 19.57
CA LEU A 421 -13.45 -7.05 18.71
C LEU A 421 -14.67 -6.97 17.78
N LEU A 422 -15.16 -8.09 17.29
CA LEU A 422 -16.38 -8.15 16.46
C LEU A 422 -17.64 -7.81 17.28
N GLN A 423 -17.69 -8.23 18.55
CA GLN A 423 -18.81 -7.91 19.46
C GLN A 423 -18.84 -6.45 19.90
N GLN A 424 -17.67 -5.80 20.03
CA GLN A 424 -17.58 -4.38 20.42
C GLN A 424 -17.93 -3.40 19.29
N SER A 425 -18.06 -3.84 18.03
CA SER A 425 -18.30 -2.98 16.88
C SER A 425 -19.78 -2.83 16.53
N GLU A 426 -20.61 -2.30 17.43
CA GLU A 426 -22.06 -2.06 17.21
C GLU A 426 -22.41 -0.82 16.39
N CYS A 427 -21.46 -0.08 15.84
CA CYS A 427 -21.74 1.14 15.10
C CYS A 427 -21.63 0.95 13.58
N GLN A 428 -22.69 1.31 12.86
CA GLN A 428 -22.94 1.09 11.42
C GLN A 428 -21.92 1.69 10.41
N ARG A 429 -20.80 2.27 10.84
CA ARG A 429 -19.79 2.90 9.97
C ARG A 429 -18.56 2.05 9.64
N ASP A 430 -18.44 0.85 10.19
CA ASP A 430 -17.21 0.05 10.12
C ASP A 430 -17.33 -1.26 9.30
N ASN A 431 -18.14 -1.26 8.24
CA ASN A 431 -18.26 -2.45 7.38
C ASN A 431 -16.91 -2.98 6.85
N PHE A 432 -15.96 -2.07 6.59
CA PHE A 432 -14.63 -2.44 6.09
C PHE A 432 -13.76 -3.11 7.17
N LYS A 433 -13.85 -2.61 8.40
CA LYS A 433 -13.11 -3.16 9.55
C LYS A 433 -13.69 -4.52 9.98
N LYS A 434 -15.03 -4.67 9.93
CA LYS A 434 -15.70 -5.95 10.13
C LYS A 434 -15.30 -7.00 9.08
N GLN A 435 -15.24 -6.62 7.79
CA GLN A 435 -14.78 -7.50 6.73
C GLN A 435 -13.31 -7.90 6.89
N LEU A 436 -12.43 -6.97 7.28
CA LEU A 436 -11.02 -7.26 7.52
C LEU A 436 -10.82 -8.23 8.69
N VAL A 437 -11.51 -8.00 9.81
CA VAL A 437 -11.44 -8.86 11.01
C VAL A 437 -12.05 -10.23 10.71
N GLN A 438 -13.16 -10.29 9.97
CA GLN A 438 -13.78 -11.54 9.55
C GLN A 438 -12.85 -12.35 8.62
N SER A 439 -12.20 -11.69 7.66
CA SER A 439 -11.23 -12.34 6.77
C SER A 439 -9.99 -12.85 7.51
N GLN A 440 -9.52 -12.13 8.54
CA GLN A 440 -8.41 -12.59 9.39
C GLN A 440 -8.81 -13.79 10.25
N LYS A 441 -10.05 -13.81 10.77
CA LYS A 441 -10.59 -14.95 11.53
C LYS A 441 -10.68 -16.20 10.64
N GLU A 442 -11.25 -16.08 9.43
CA GLU A 442 -11.36 -17.19 8.47
C GLU A 442 -9.99 -17.74 8.06
N LEU A 443 -8.98 -16.87 7.87
CA LEU A 443 -7.61 -17.29 7.59
C LEU A 443 -6.99 -18.10 8.75
N LEU A 444 -7.23 -17.70 9.99
CA LEU A 444 -6.75 -18.41 11.18
C LEU A 444 -7.46 -19.76 11.38
N GLU A 445 -8.77 -19.80 11.16
CA GLU A 445 -9.55 -21.05 11.22
C GLU A 445 -9.12 -22.04 10.13
N LEU A 446 -8.83 -21.54 8.90
CA LEU A 446 -8.28 -22.35 7.81
C LEU A 446 -6.88 -22.86 8.14
N SER A 447 -6.04 -22.07 8.81
CA SER A 447 -4.72 -22.48 9.28
C SER A 447 -4.82 -23.61 10.31
N ASN A 448 -5.71 -23.48 11.28
CA ASN A 448 -5.94 -24.51 12.31
C ASN A 448 -6.50 -25.81 11.71
N ARG A 449 -7.44 -25.73 10.76
CA ARG A 449 -7.93 -26.91 10.02
C ARG A 449 -6.81 -27.59 9.26
N LYS A 450 -5.92 -26.83 8.61
CA LYS A 450 -4.79 -27.37 7.86
C LYS A 450 -3.79 -28.11 8.75
N ILE A 451 -3.54 -27.64 9.96
CA ILE A 451 -2.67 -28.28 10.95
C ILE A 451 -3.30 -29.59 11.47
N LEU A 452 -4.61 -29.57 11.77
CA LEU A 452 -5.34 -30.72 12.31
C LEU A 452 -5.60 -31.83 11.28
N THR A 453 -5.86 -31.47 10.00
CA THR A 453 -6.19 -32.44 8.95
C THR A 453 -4.97 -33.04 8.26
N SER A 454 -3.79 -32.40 8.33
CA SER A 454 -2.64 -32.80 7.50
C SER A 454 -1.91 -34.06 7.97
N GLN A 455 -2.07 -34.50 9.19
CA GLN A 455 -1.27 -35.61 9.74
C GLN A 455 -1.99 -36.95 9.98
N ASN A 456 -3.29 -36.96 10.20
CA ASN A 456 -3.96 -38.24 10.60
C ASN A 456 -4.98 -38.79 9.59
N GLU A 457 -5.78 -37.99 8.91
CA GLU A 457 -6.86 -38.52 8.05
C GLU A 457 -6.38 -38.90 6.64
N LYS A 458 -5.54 -38.04 5.99
CA LYS A 458 -5.06 -38.35 4.64
C LYS A 458 -4.22 -39.62 4.57
N SER A 459 -3.33 -39.83 5.56
CA SER A 459 -2.49 -41.04 5.58
C SER A 459 -3.29 -42.32 5.85
N LEU A 460 -4.34 -42.26 6.67
CA LEU A 460 -5.21 -43.41 6.97
C LEU A 460 -6.09 -43.74 5.77
N LEU A 461 -6.67 -42.75 5.10
CA LEU A 461 -7.49 -42.98 3.91
C LEU A 461 -6.64 -43.51 2.75
N GLU A 462 -5.45 -43.01 2.53
CA GLU A 462 -4.56 -43.52 1.49
C GLU A 462 -4.05 -44.95 1.78
N ILE A 463 -3.73 -45.27 3.03
CA ILE A 463 -3.37 -46.62 3.45
C ILE A 463 -4.55 -47.57 3.27
N ALA A 464 -5.77 -47.16 3.61
CA ALA A 464 -7.00 -47.93 3.40
C ALA A 464 -7.25 -48.14 1.91
N PHE A 465 -7.13 -47.10 1.10
CA PHE A 465 -7.31 -47.18 -0.35
C PHE A 465 -6.28 -48.12 -1.00
N ARG A 466 -5.01 -48.08 -0.65
CA ARG A 466 -3.97 -49.00 -1.16
C ARG A 466 -4.23 -50.45 -0.78
N LYS A 467 -5.03 -50.73 0.24
CA LYS A 467 -5.46 -52.07 0.66
C LYS A 467 -6.80 -52.50 0.03
N SER A 468 -7.52 -51.60 -0.66
CA SER A 468 -8.80 -51.88 -1.25
C SER A 468 -8.72 -52.92 -2.40
N GLU A 469 -9.82 -53.63 -2.63
CA GLU A 469 -9.90 -54.59 -3.72
C GLU A 469 -9.76 -53.92 -5.09
N VAL A 470 -10.32 -52.73 -5.26
CA VAL A 470 -10.24 -51.99 -6.53
C VAL A 470 -8.80 -51.52 -6.82
N TYR A 471 -8.05 -51.07 -5.82
CA TYR A 471 -6.64 -50.70 -6.01
C TYR A 471 -5.81 -51.90 -6.43
N ARG A 472 -5.99 -53.05 -5.75
CA ARG A 472 -5.33 -54.30 -6.11
C ARG A 472 -5.73 -54.81 -7.49
N LEU A 473 -7.02 -54.77 -7.84
CA LEU A 473 -7.52 -55.18 -9.16
C LEU A 473 -6.78 -54.45 -10.29
N PHE A 474 -6.64 -53.11 -10.24
CA PHE A 474 -5.96 -52.35 -11.28
C PHE A 474 -4.45 -52.64 -11.33
N HIS A 475 -3.78 -52.86 -10.20
CA HIS A 475 -2.37 -53.21 -10.17
C HIS A 475 -2.07 -54.65 -10.53
N GLU A 476 -2.94 -55.61 -10.21
CA GLU A 476 -2.80 -57.02 -10.57
C GLU A 476 -3.17 -57.28 -12.02
N THR A 477 -4.22 -56.65 -12.54
CA THR A 477 -4.60 -56.71 -13.97
C THR A 477 -3.52 -56.07 -14.84
N SER A 478 -2.73 -55.15 -14.30
CA SER A 478 -1.54 -54.62 -14.99
C SER A 478 -0.45 -55.67 -15.24
N ASN A 479 -0.46 -56.78 -14.52
CA ASN A 479 0.53 -57.84 -14.64
C ASN A 479 -0.01 -59.11 -15.33
N ASN A 480 -1.33 -59.22 -15.51
CA ASN A 480 -1.98 -60.43 -16.03
C ASN A 480 -2.83 -60.12 -17.28
N THR A 481 -2.67 -60.87 -18.37
CA THR A 481 -3.33 -60.63 -19.68
C THR A 481 -4.78 -61.11 -19.77
N ASP A 482 -5.28 -61.86 -18.80
CA ASP A 482 -6.56 -62.57 -18.89
C ASP A 482 -7.75 -61.87 -18.20
N THR A 483 -7.55 -60.72 -17.58
CA THR A 483 -8.60 -59.97 -16.88
C THR A 483 -8.90 -58.64 -17.58
N GLU A 484 -10.11 -58.45 -18.09
CA GLU A 484 -10.58 -57.18 -18.67
C GLU A 484 -11.23 -56.31 -17.60
N ILE A 485 -10.82 -55.03 -17.51
CA ILE A 485 -11.44 -54.02 -16.64
C ILE A 485 -12.81 -53.62 -17.20
N GLN A 486 -13.87 -53.81 -16.44
CA GLN A 486 -15.26 -53.52 -16.83
C GLN A 486 -15.64 -52.07 -16.40
N ASN A 487 -16.72 -51.55 -17.00
CA ASN A 487 -17.24 -50.21 -16.66
C ASN A 487 -17.61 -50.04 -15.17
N LYS A 488 -17.99 -51.12 -14.48
CA LYS A 488 -18.26 -51.09 -13.03
C LYS A 488 -16.97 -50.79 -12.23
N ASP A 489 -15.83 -51.34 -12.66
CA ASP A 489 -14.54 -51.22 -11.96
C ASP A 489 -14.00 -49.78 -12.07
N TRP A 490 -14.20 -49.14 -13.22
CA TRP A 490 -13.91 -47.72 -13.40
C TRP A 490 -14.75 -46.81 -12.50
N LYS A 491 -16.06 -47.13 -12.32
CA LYS A 491 -16.95 -46.40 -11.42
C LYS A 491 -16.51 -46.54 -9.97
N GLU A 492 -16.08 -47.71 -9.58
CA GLU A 492 -15.62 -48.02 -8.23
C GLU A 492 -14.25 -47.32 -7.95
N LEU A 493 -13.31 -47.39 -8.91
CA LEU A 493 -12.05 -46.69 -8.82
C LEU A 493 -12.28 -45.18 -8.68
N ARG A 494 -13.17 -44.58 -9.47
CA ARG A 494 -13.55 -43.18 -9.36
C ARG A 494 -14.08 -42.86 -7.95
N LYS A 495 -15.00 -43.65 -7.42
CA LYS A 495 -15.57 -43.44 -6.09
C LYS A 495 -14.51 -43.46 -4.99
N GLU A 496 -13.62 -44.44 -5.04
CA GLU A 496 -12.54 -44.58 -4.07
C GLU A 496 -11.51 -43.44 -4.17
N ILE A 497 -11.14 -43.03 -5.39
CA ILE A 497 -10.27 -41.88 -5.63
C ILE A 497 -10.92 -40.58 -5.12
N ASP A 498 -12.21 -40.36 -5.43
CA ASP A 498 -12.92 -39.15 -4.99
C ASP A 498 -13.06 -39.10 -3.46
N THR A 499 -13.23 -40.25 -2.81
CA THR A 499 -13.27 -40.33 -1.35
C THR A 499 -11.90 -40.07 -0.73
N THR A 500 -10.83 -40.61 -1.31
CA THR A 500 -9.47 -40.53 -0.78
C THR A 500 -8.83 -39.17 -1.03
N TYR A 501 -9.08 -38.57 -2.20
CA TYR A 501 -8.44 -37.35 -2.67
C TYR A 501 -9.42 -36.16 -2.83
N SER A 502 -10.35 -36.02 -1.90
CA SER A 502 -11.21 -34.82 -1.74
C SER A 502 -11.99 -34.44 -3.02
N ASN A 503 -12.75 -35.37 -3.58
CA ASN A 503 -13.53 -35.17 -4.82
C ASN A 503 -12.64 -34.82 -6.04
N PHE A 504 -11.56 -35.56 -6.22
CA PHE A 504 -10.61 -35.41 -7.31
C PHE A 504 -11.23 -35.23 -8.69
N THR A 505 -12.28 -35.99 -9.01
CA THR A 505 -13.01 -35.86 -10.27
C THR A 505 -13.66 -34.50 -10.44
N ALA A 506 -14.25 -33.96 -9.38
CA ALA A 506 -14.87 -32.63 -9.42
C ALA A 506 -13.81 -31.51 -9.61
N GLN A 507 -12.63 -31.68 -9.04
CA GLN A 507 -11.51 -30.77 -9.26
C GLN A 507 -11.06 -30.79 -10.72
N LEU A 508 -10.96 -31.94 -11.35
CA LEU A 508 -10.63 -32.04 -12.77
C LEU A 508 -11.69 -31.40 -13.68
N TYR A 509 -12.99 -31.59 -13.39
CA TYR A 509 -14.05 -30.89 -14.13
C TYR A 509 -14.06 -29.39 -13.92
N ALA A 510 -13.70 -28.90 -12.73
CA ALA A 510 -13.56 -27.46 -12.46
C ALA A 510 -12.41 -26.84 -13.27
N LEU A 511 -11.32 -27.57 -13.49
CA LEU A 511 -10.18 -27.12 -14.27
C LEU A 511 -10.43 -27.22 -15.77
N TYR A 512 -11.07 -28.28 -16.22
CA TYR A 512 -11.41 -28.49 -17.62
C TYR A 512 -12.76 -29.22 -17.77
N PRO A 513 -13.89 -28.46 -17.92
CA PRO A 513 -15.24 -29.01 -17.97
C PRO A 513 -15.50 -29.99 -19.14
N GLN A 514 -14.69 -29.92 -20.20
CA GLN A 514 -14.84 -30.77 -21.40
C GLN A 514 -13.89 -31.98 -21.39
N ILE A 515 -13.38 -32.40 -20.24
CA ILE A 515 -12.51 -33.56 -20.10
C ILE A 515 -13.28 -34.82 -20.51
N SER A 516 -12.70 -35.63 -21.40
CA SER A 516 -13.31 -36.86 -21.90
C SER A 516 -13.14 -38.00 -20.87
N GLU A 517 -14.00 -39.04 -20.98
CA GLU A 517 -13.88 -40.23 -20.10
C GLU A 517 -12.51 -40.92 -20.22
N LEU A 518 -11.96 -40.98 -21.43
CA LEU A 518 -10.62 -41.52 -21.63
C LEU A 518 -9.53 -40.69 -20.91
N GLU A 519 -9.63 -39.38 -20.98
CA GLU A 519 -8.71 -38.46 -20.26
C GLU A 519 -8.88 -38.61 -18.76
N LEU A 520 -10.09 -38.75 -18.24
CA LEU A 520 -10.36 -39.05 -16.83
C LEU A 520 -9.72 -40.35 -16.36
N HIS A 521 -9.91 -41.44 -17.13
CA HIS A 521 -9.30 -42.75 -16.83
C HIS A 521 -7.75 -42.62 -16.77
N ILE A 522 -7.15 -41.90 -17.70
CA ILE A 522 -5.70 -41.61 -17.66
C ILE A 522 -5.32 -40.87 -16.37
N CYS A 523 -6.08 -39.85 -15.97
CA CYS A 523 -5.84 -39.10 -14.73
C CYS A 523 -5.97 -39.99 -13.49
N TYR A 524 -6.97 -40.85 -13.42
CA TYR A 524 -7.13 -41.78 -12.30
C TYR A 524 -5.94 -42.74 -12.17
N LEU A 525 -5.47 -43.30 -13.30
CA LEU A 525 -4.33 -44.22 -13.31
C LEU A 525 -3.01 -43.50 -12.95
N ILE A 526 -2.83 -42.23 -13.36
CA ILE A 526 -1.70 -41.41 -12.92
C ILE A 526 -1.78 -41.17 -11.40
N LYS A 527 -2.98 -40.85 -10.89
CA LYS A 527 -3.18 -40.57 -9.46
C LYS A 527 -2.83 -41.76 -8.56
N ILE A 528 -3.07 -42.98 -9.03
CA ILE A 528 -2.64 -44.21 -8.35
C ILE A 528 -1.23 -44.67 -8.72
N SER A 529 -0.42 -43.80 -9.34
CA SER A 529 0.98 -44.04 -9.67
C SER A 529 1.26 -45.20 -10.61
N MET A 530 0.35 -45.46 -11.59
CA MET A 530 0.53 -46.52 -12.57
C MET A 530 1.59 -46.14 -13.63
N PRO A 531 2.47 -47.09 -14.01
CA PRO A 531 3.41 -46.88 -15.11
C PRO A 531 2.71 -46.62 -16.45
N VAL A 532 3.26 -45.76 -17.29
CA VAL A 532 2.67 -45.38 -18.60
C VAL A 532 2.34 -46.58 -19.49
N LYS A 533 3.17 -47.61 -19.43
CA LYS A 533 3.00 -48.84 -20.17
C LYS A 533 1.73 -49.60 -19.75
N ASP A 534 1.45 -49.59 -18.45
CA ASP A 534 0.27 -50.24 -17.87
C ASP A 534 -0.98 -49.38 -18.09
N ILE A 535 -0.86 -48.04 -18.01
CA ILE A 535 -1.95 -47.13 -18.40
C ILE A 535 -2.37 -47.40 -19.84
N ALA A 536 -1.40 -47.49 -20.76
CA ALA A 536 -1.66 -47.73 -22.18
C ALA A 536 -2.46 -49.03 -22.40
N ARG A 537 -2.09 -50.11 -21.70
CA ARG A 537 -2.78 -51.41 -21.78
C ARG A 537 -4.20 -51.36 -21.19
N LEU A 538 -4.36 -50.80 -19.98
CA LEU A 538 -5.66 -50.75 -19.30
C LEU A 538 -6.69 -49.88 -20.04
N VAL A 539 -6.27 -48.87 -20.79
CA VAL A 539 -7.19 -48.05 -21.58
C VAL A 539 -7.24 -48.46 -23.08
N GLY A 540 -6.56 -49.54 -23.46
CA GLY A 540 -6.59 -50.08 -24.83
C GLY A 540 -5.95 -49.15 -25.88
N ARG A 541 -4.83 -48.46 -25.53
CA ARG A 541 -4.12 -47.52 -26.40
C ARG A 541 -2.62 -47.80 -26.43
N SER A 542 -1.92 -47.28 -27.44
CA SER A 542 -0.44 -47.37 -27.49
C SER A 542 0.21 -46.40 -26.51
N THR A 543 1.40 -46.72 -26.00
CA THR A 543 2.18 -45.87 -25.11
C THR A 543 2.44 -44.47 -25.68
N PRO A 544 2.79 -44.31 -26.99
CA PRO A 544 2.90 -42.98 -27.59
C PRO A 544 1.59 -42.18 -27.59
N ALA A 545 0.44 -42.86 -27.78
CA ALA A 545 -0.86 -42.22 -27.77
C ALA A 545 -1.21 -41.67 -26.36
N ILE A 546 -0.87 -42.42 -25.31
CA ILE A 546 -1.05 -41.97 -23.92
C ILE A 546 -0.14 -40.76 -23.63
N THR A 547 1.13 -40.80 -24.03
CA THR A 547 2.06 -39.68 -23.87
C THR A 547 1.52 -38.44 -24.58
N ALA A 548 1.07 -38.55 -25.81
CA ALA A 548 0.46 -37.46 -26.56
C ALA A 548 -0.85 -36.94 -25.92
N SER A 549 -1.65 -37.81 -25.33
CA SER A 549 -2.87 -37.41 -24.59
C SER A 549 -2.54 -36.60 -23.34
N ARG A 550 -1.53 -36.97 -22.56
CA ARG A 550 -1.09 -36.23 -21.36
C ARG A 550 -0.57 -34.85 -21.72
N ILE A 551 0.25 -34.74 -22.76
CA ILE A 551 0.76 -33.43 -23.25
C ILE A 551 -0.39 -32.53 -23.70
N ARG A 552 -1.35 -33.07 -24.47
CA ARG A 552 -2.52 -32.32 -24.92
C ARG A 552 -3.41 -31.89 -23.76
N LEU A 553 -3.62 -32.76 -22.78
CA LEU A 553 -4.45 -32.46 -21.61
C LEU A 553 -3.77 -31.37 -20.74
N TYR A 554 -2.45 -31.41 -20.57
CA TYR A 554 -1.70 -30.37 -19.91
C TYR A 554 -1.91 -29.00 -20.58
N LYS A 555 -1.76 -28.96 -21.93
CA LYS A 555 -2.01 -27.74 -22.71
C LYS A 555 -3.45 -27.22 -22.59
N LYS A 556 -4.45 -28.12 -22.55
CA LYS A 556 -5.87 -27.77 -22.38
C LYS A 556 -6.15 -27.16 -21.00
N ILE A 557 -5.51 -27.67 -19.95
CA ILE A 557 -5.70 -27.20 -18.57
C ILE A 557 -4.95 -25.91 -18.31
N HIS A 558 -3.68 -25.80 -18.75
CA HIS A 558 -2.78 -24.70 -18.42
C HIS A 558 -2.66 -23.61 -19.50
N GLY A 559 -3.16 -23.87 -20.72
CA GLY A 559 -3.04 -22.94 -21.85
C GLY A 559 -1.63 -22.81 -22.42
N THR A 560 -0.64 -23.52 -21.88
CA THR A 560 0.79 -23.48 -22.26
C THR A 560 1.29 -24.87 -22.69
N GLU A 561 2.38 -24.91 -23.44
CA GLU A 561 3.01 -26.19 -23.78
C GLU A 561 3.73 -26.78 -22.57
N GLY A 562 3.66 -28.11 -22.43
CA GLY A 562 4.28 -28.83 -21.34
C GLY A 562 4.63 -30.26 -21.74
N THR A 563 5.29 -31.00 -20.84
CA THR A 563 5.65 -32.41 -21.04
C THR A 563 4.66 -33.36 -20.38
N ALA A 564 4.73 -34.63 -20.72
CA ALA A 564 3.91 -35.66 -20.09
C ALA A 564 4.22 -35.79 -18.59
N GLU A 565 5.48 -35.61 -18.19
CA GLU A 565 5.93 -35.64 -16.80
C GLU A 565 5.35 -34.46 -15.99
N MET A 566 5.20 -33.28 -16.63
CA MET A 566 4.54 -32.13 -16.01
C MET A 566 3.07 -32.43 -15.72
N MET A 567 2.40 -33.14 -16.63
CA MET A 567 1.02 -33.58 -16.40
C MET A 567 0.94 -34.60 -15.25
N ASP A 568 1.86 -35.58 -15.22
CA ASP A 568 1.88 -36.58 -14.14
C ASP A 568 2.10 -35.94 -12.79
N LYS A 569 3.04 -35.00 -12.70
CA LYS A 569 3.29 -34.24 -11.47
C LYS A 569 2.07 -33.43 -11.06
N PHE A 570 1.46 -32.72 -12.00
CA PHE A 570 0.25 -31.92 -11.74
C PHE A 570 -0.88 -32.80 -11.18
N ILE A 571 -1.14 -33.97 -11.78
CA ILE A 571 -2.17 -34.90 -11.31
C ILE A 571 -1.81 -35.52 -9.94
N ALA A 572 -0.54 -35.78 -9.70
CA ALA A 572 -0.10 -36.31 -8.40
C ALA A 572 -0.31 -35.28 -7.28
N ASP A 573 -0.06 -34.00 -7.58
CA ASP A 573 -0.18 -32.90 -6.61
C ASP A 573 -1.63 -32.41 -6.42
N LEU A 574 -2.53 -32.63 -7.39
CA LEU A 574 -3.95 -32.31 -7.34
C LEU A 574 -4.70 -33.19 -6.33
#